data_73689863da303a59a15390c6c3bfa5db
#
_entry.id   73689863da303a59a15390c6c3bfa5db
#
_cell.length_a   1.000
_cell.length_b   1.000
_cell.length_c   1.000
_cell.angle_alpha   90.00
_cell.angle_beta   90.00
_cell.angle_gamma   90.00
#
_symmetry.space_group_name_H-M   'P 1'
#
loop_
_entity.id
_entity.type
_entity.pdbx_description
1 polymer ?
#
loop_
_entity_poly.entity_id
_entity_poly.type
_entity_poly.pdbx_seq_one_letter_code
_entity_poly.pdbx_strand_id
1 'polypeptide(L)'
;MNIFLKVFLMFILSSVTFGAENRIDLDLRLEPKNEKNFYLLKGSFINKKVILFEGNTYKIVRSQNELFVDEYYDTVLQSLFNKKASLRYRKRFVDGVDSKNLIQFKTQIDNVKIIGMNEFKIEINSGDTFVTYRDFKNYINRSKNKNSELYKQLRSYVNISKLEPMFLVTQHRDRFYLQDNDGKTIYTISFDEVIYSKQLLKKTYFVIEFETNETIMASADKITSDALVKSLNEFVLNLDEGNVLFNRTYDSKYAVGIKKLGIEPKTENIIEIILIFFALFSIILLFCVPMFYRIKVNHKM
;
A
#
# COMPACT_ATOMS: atom_id res chain seq x y z
N MET A 1 14.92 1.54 48.33
CA MET A 1 14.67 0.86 47.03
C MET A 1 15.83 1.19 46.11
N ASN A 2 16.67 0.20 45.79
CA ASN A 2 18.01 0.35 45.25
C ASN A 2 17.99 0.94 43.83
N ILE A 3 18.85 1.92 43.53
CA ILE A 3 18.98 2.60 42.23
C ILE A 3 19.16 1.57 41.10
N PHE A 4 19.85 0.46 41.38
CA PHE A 4 20.00 -0.68 40.45
C PHE A 4 18.67 -1.30 40.05
N LEU A 5 17.70 -1.40 40.92
CA LEU A 5 16.39 -1.96 40.63
C LEU A 5 15.54 -1.02 39.77
N LYS A 6 15.70 0.29 39.93
CA LYS A 6 15.00 1.29 39.08
C LYS A 6 15.60 1.33 37.66
N VAL A 7 16.92 1.21 37.53
CA VAL A 7 17.59 1.17 36.21
C VAL A 7 17.25 -0.16 35.51
N PHE A 8 17.22 -1.28 36.24
CA PHE A 8 16.83 -2.60 35.67
C PHE A 8 15.36 -2.65 35.26
N LEU A 9 14.44 -2.05 36.04
CA LEU A 9 13.03 -1.90 35.64
C LEU A 9 12.86 -0.96 34.44
N MET A 10 13.67 0.11 34.31
CA MET A 10 13.67 0.96 33.13
C MET A 10 14.17 0.23 31.87
N PHE A 11 15.16 -0.66 31.99
CA PHE A 11 15.63 -1.49 30.89
C PHE A 11 14.65 -2.59 30.48
N ILE A 12 13.86 -3.14 31.40
CA ILE A 12 12.82 -4.14 31.10
C ILE A 12 11.58 -3.48 30.47
N LEU A 13 11.28 -2.23 30.81
CA LEU A 13 10.18 -1.47 30.20
C LEU A 13 10.50 -0.86 28.84
N SER A 14 11.79 -0.81 28.44
CA SER A 14 12.20 -0.34 27.11
C SER A 14 12.29 -1.43 26.05
N SER A 15 12.00 -2.68 26.35
CA SER A 15 12.21 -3.81 25.45
C SER A 15 10.96 -4.59 25.03
N VAL A 16 9.78 -4.00 25.08
CA VAL A 16 8.58 -4.60 24.45
C VAL A 16 7.64 -3.50 23.96
N THR A 17 8.00 -2.81 22.90
CA THR A 17 7.02 -2.19 22.03
C THR A 17 7.28 -2.68 20.60
N PHE A 18 6.89 -3.92 20.31
CA PHE A 18 6.52 -4.30 18.96
C PHE A 18 5.17 -3.63 18.66
N GLY A 19 5.18 -2.30 18.60
CA GLY A 19 4.08 -1.52 18.12
C GLY A 19 4.06 -1.60 16.60
N ALA A 20 2.92 -1.89 16.01
CA ALA A 20 2.68 -1.56 14.63
C ALA A 20 2.88 -0.04 14.52
N GLU A 21 3.99 0.39 13.91
CA GLU A 21 4.27 1.80 13.70
C GLU A 21 3.22 2.36 12.75
N ASN A 22 2.36 3.23 13.27
CA ASN A 22 1.56 4.11 12.44
C ASN A 22 2.49 5.10 11.78
N ARG A 23 2.71 4.92 10.50
CA ARG A 23 3.58 5.76 9.72
C ARG A 23 2.77 6.53 8.69
N ILE A 24 3.09 7.80 8.54
CA ILE A 24 2.61 8.62 7.43
C ILE A 24 3.69 8.63 6.37
N ASP A 25 3.43 7.99 5.23
CA ASP A 25 4.27 8.10 4.05
C ASP A 25 3.79 9.29 3.21
N LEU A 26 4.69 10.23 2.96
CA LEU A 26 4.46 11.36 2.05
C LEU A 26 5.38 11.19 0.85
N ASP A 27 4.82 10.86 -0.29
CA ASP A 27 5.57 10.64 -1.51
C ASP A 27 5.02 11.45 -2.70
N LEU A 28 5.93 11.83 -3.59
CA LEU A 28 5.65 12.32 -4.93
C LEU A 28 6.05 11.25 -5.92
N ARG A 29 5.23 11.01 -6.92
CA ARG A 29 5.50 10.01 -7.94
C ARG A 29 5.51 10.61 -9.33
N LEU A 30 6.52 10.24 -10.09
CA LEU A 30 6.64 10.55 -11.51
C LEU A 30 6.55 9.26 -12.32
N GLU A 31 5.62 9.23 -13.26
CA GLU A 31 5.54 8.21 -14.30
C GLU A 31 6.27 8.72 -15.55
N PRO A 32 7.34 8.06 -16.01
CA PRO A 32 8.04 8.47 -17.23
C PRO A 32 7.14 8.25 -18.44
N LYS A 33 7.12 9.22 -19.39
CA LYS A 33 6.35 9.11 -20.64
C LYS A 33 6.80 7.95 -21.53
N ASN A 34 8.04 7.52 -21.34
CA ASN A 34 8.61 6.32 -21.97
C ASN A 34 9.76 5.76 -21.12
N GLU A 35 10.14 4.53 -21.37
CA GLU A 35 11.22 3.83 -20.68
C GLU A 35 12.57 4.55 -20.78
N LYS A 36 12.89 5.16 -21.93
CA LYS A 36 14.13 5.90 -22.14
C LYS A 36 14.29 7.04 -21.12
N ASN A 37 13.21 7.78 -20.85
CA ASN A 37 13.23 8.88 -19.87
C ASN A 37 13.54 8.38 -18.46
N PHE A 38 13.01 7.21 -18.08
CA PHE A 38 13.33 6.57 -16.81
C PHE A 38 14.82 6.30 -16.66
N TYR A 39 15.43 5.64 -17.65
CA TYR A 39 16.85 5.30 -17.60
C TYR A 39 17.77 6.51 -17.74
N LEU A 40 17.37 7.54 -18.49
CA LEU A 40 18.12 8.80 -18.57
C LEU A 40 18.21 9.49 -17.20
N LEU A 41 17.08 9.63 -16.50
CA LEU A 41 17.10 10.27 -15.19
C LEU A 41 17.84 9.39 -14.17
N LYS A 42 17.59 8.08 -14.15
CA LYS A 42 18.31 7.12 -13.29
C LYS A 42 19.83 7.20 -13.51
N GLY A 43 20.26 7.22 -14.78
CA GLY A 43 21.68 7.36 -15.15
C GLY A 43 22.28 8.67 -14.64
N SER A 44 21.51 9.77 -14.66
CA SER A 44 21.99 11.04 -14.11
C SER A 44 22.26 10.95 -12.61
N PHE A 45 21.44 10.24 -11.83
CA PHE A 45 21.65 10.02 -10.39
C PHE A 45 22.84 9.08 -10.11
N ILE A 46 23.06 8.07 -10.95
CA ILE A 46 24.22 7.16 -10.82
C ILE A 46 25.53 7.93 -11.00
N ASN A 47 25.57 8.85 -11.96
CA ASN A 47 26.80 9.56 -12.35
C ASN A 47 27.06 10.83 -11.52
N LYS A 48 26.03 11.41 -10.90
CA LYS A 48 26.18 12.59 -10.05
C LYS A 48 26.52 12.18 -8.63
N LYS A 49 27.49 12.88 -8.02
CA LYS A 49 27.84 12.69 -6.60
C LYS A 49 27.11 13.69 -5.70
N VAL A 50 26.69 14.81 -6.27
CA VAL A 50 26.14 15.95 -5.54
C VAL A 50 25.02 16.59 -6.35
N ILE A 51 23.99 17.07 -5.68
CA ILE A 51 22.92 17.91 -6.24
C ILE A 51 22.88 19.22 -5.44
N LEU A 52 22.77 20.33 -6.18
CA LEU A 52 22.49 21.65 -5.62
C LEU A 52 20.99 21.92 -5.76
N PHE A 53 20.34 22.26 -4.66
CA PHE A 53 18.92 22.58 -4.66
C PHE A 53 18.59 23.58 -3.53
N GLU A 54 17.89 24.67 -3.86
CA GLU A 54 17.53 25.76 -2.92
C GLU A 54 18.72 26.29 -2.08
N GLY A 55 19.88 26.44 -2.71
CA GLY A 55 21.11 26.87 -2.02
C GLY A 55 21.77 25.82 -1.13
N ASN A 56 21.17 24.64 -0.99
CA ASN A 56 21.73 23.52 -0.26
C ASN A 56 22.43 22.53 -1.18
N THR A 57 23.48 21.92 -0.65
CA THR A 57 24.24 20.87 -1.33
C THR A 57 23.88 19.53 -0.72
N TYR A 58 23.41 18.60 -1.54
CA TYR A 58 23.09 17.24 -1.09
C TYR A 58 24.05 16.23 -1.73
N LYS A 59 24.67 15.40 -0.91
CA LYS A 59 25.44 14.25 -1.37
C LYS A 59 24.50 13.13 -1.78
N ILE A 60 24.73 12.55 -2.97
CA ILE A 60 23.99 11.38 -3.43
C ILE A 60 24.69 10.12 -2.95
N VAL A 61 23.97 9.30 -2.19
CA VAL A 61 24.43 7.99 -1.71
C VAL A 61 23.50 6.92 -2.27
N ARG A 62 24.02 6.01 -3.10
CA ARG A 62 23.25 4.88 -3.62
C ARG A 62 23.14 3.79 -2.57
N SER A 63 21.92 3.28 -2.36
CA SER A 63 21.65 2.11 -1.54
C SER A 63 21.98 0.82 -2.30
N GLN A 64 21.87 -0.30 -1.60
CA GLN A 64 21.92 -1.65 -2.17
C GLN A 64 20.74 -1.88 -3.12
N ASN A 65 20.88 -2.88 -4.02
CA ASN A 65 19.80 -3.28 -4.89
C ASN A 65 18.71 -3.99 -4.09
N GLU A 66 17.46 -3.55 -4.29
CA GLU A 66 16.31 -4.14 -3.60
C GLU A 66 15.38 -4.81 -4.60
N LEU A 67 14.97 -6.02 -4.27
CA LEU A 67 13.90 -6.73 -4.96
C LEU A 67 12.75 -6.94 -3.99
N PHE A 68 11.55 -6.54 -4.41
CA PHE A 68 10.32 -6.83 -3.67
C PHE A 68 9.44 -7.78 -4.47
N VAL A 69 8.85 -8.74 -3.78
CA VAL A 69 7.80 -9.59 -4.32
C VAL A 69 6.58 -9.39 -3.44
N ASP A 70 5.59 -8.71 -3.99
CA ASP A 70 4.34 -8.35 -3.30
C ASP A 70 3.19 -9.18 -3.85
N GLU A 71 2.38 -9.77 -2.98
CA GLU A 71 1.08 -10.32 -3.31
C GLU A 71 0.00 -9.41 -2.74
N TYR A 72 -0.83 -8.85 -3.62
CA TYR A 72 -1.92 -7.97 -3.22
C TYR A 72 -3.21 -8.73 -3.00
N TYR A 73 -3.97 -8.29 -1.99
CA TYR A 73 -5.23 -8.89 -1.56
C TYR A 73 -6.35 -7.86 -1.53
N ASP A 74 -7.54 -8.28 -1.97
CA ASP A 74 -8.78 -7.51 -1.83
C ASP A 74 -9.97 -8.49 -1.83
N THR A 75 -11.18 -7.98 -1.75
CA THR A 75 -12.39 -8.76 -2.02
C THR A 75 -12.66 -8.80 -3.52
N VAL A 76 -13.48 -9.75 -3.96
CA VAL A 76 -13.95 -9.84 -5.36
C VAL A 76 -14.63 -8.55 -5.83
N LEU A 77 -15.24 -7.79 -4.92
CA LEU A 77 -15.87 -6.48 -5.16
C LEU A 77 -14.89 -5.31 -5.10
N GLN A 78 -13.59 -5.57 -4.93
CA GLN A 78 -12.55 -4.55 -4.81
C GLN A 78 -12.83 -3.53 -3.69
N SER A 79 -13.23 -4.01 -2.51
CA SER A 79 -13.62 -3.15 -1.39
C SER A 79 -12.50 -2.24 -0.91
N LEU A 80 -11.23 -2.72 -0.92
CA LEU A 80 -10.07 -1.91 -0.56
C LEU A 80 -9.76 -0.89 -1.66
N PHE A 81 -9.77 -1.30 -2.93
CA PHE A 81 -9.56 -0.39 -4.06
C PHE A 81 -10.54 0.77 -4.04
N ASN A 82 -11.84 0.49 -3.87
CA ASN A 82 -12.91 1.48 -3.83
C ASN A 82 -12.77 2.46 -2.65
N LYS A 83 -12.10 2.06 -1.57
CA LYS A 83 -11.79 2.88 -0.40
C LYS A 83 -10.38 3.47 -0.43
N LYS A 84 -9.70 3.47 -1.58
CA LYS A 84 -8.33 3.96 -1.76
C LYS A 84 -7.35 3.33 -0.75
N ALA A 85 -7.54 2.05 -0.45
CA ALA A 85 -6.72 1.27 0.45
C ALA A 85 -6.04 0.11 -0.28
N SER A 86 -5.01 -0.48 0.32
CA SER A 86 -4.33 -1.65 -0.23
C SER A 86 -3.80 -2.54 0.87
N LEU A 87 -3.88 -3.84 0.67
CA LEU A 87 -3.30 -4.86 1.54
C LEU A 87 -2.35 -5.72 0.71
N ARG A 88 -1.14 -5.93 1.22
CA ARG A 88 -0.16 -6.82 0.59
C ARG A 88 0.62 -7.64 1.58
N TYR A 89 1.06 -8.80 1.14
CA TYR A 89 2.18 -9.53 1.69
C TYR A 89 3.41 -9.20 0.86
N ARG A 90 4.50 -8.78 1.50
CA ARG A 90 5.75 -8.37 0.87
C ARG A 90 6.89 -9.26 1.33
N LYS A 91 7.64 -9.79 0.37
CA LYS A 91 9.00 -10.32 0.56
C LYS A 91 9.99 -9.28 0.06
N ARG A 92 11.03 -9.00 0.85
CA ARG A 92 12.10 -8.08 0.47
C ARG A 92 13.42 -8.84 0.42
N PHE A 93 14.11 -8.66 -0.67
CA PHE A 93 15.48 -9.17 -0.87
C PHE A 93 16.42 -7.98 -1.04
N VAL A 94 17.58 -8.05 -0.40
CA VAL A 94 18.65 -7.06 -0.54
C VAL A 94 19.88 -7.82 -1.05
N ASP A 95 20.41 -7.40 -2.20
CA ASP A 95 21.49 -8.09 -2.90
C ASP A 95 21.24 -9.60 -3.06
N GLY A 96 20.00 -9.99 -3.33
CA GLY A 96 19.56 -11.37 -3.53
C GLY A 96 19.30 -12.18 -2.26
N VAL A 97 19.54 -11.61 -1.07
CA VAL A 97 19.30 -12.28 0.22
C VAL A 97 17.95 -11.86 0.79
N ASP A 98 17.15 -12.85 1.23
CA ASP A 98 15.88 -12.57 1.95
C ASP A 98 16.18 -11.75 3.21
N SER A 99 15.60 -10.58 3.29
CA SER A 99 15.91 -9.60 4.32
C SER A 99 14.74 -9.41 5.29
N LYS A 100 13.51 -9.27 4.77
CA LYS A 100 12.37 -8.92 5.60
C LYS A 100 11.04 -9.29 4.92
N ASN A 101 10.16 -9.94 5.67
CA ASN A 101 8.82 -10.27 5.24
C ASN A 101 7.79 -9.46 6.03
N LEU A 102 6.83 -8.85 5.34
CA LEU A 102 5.87 -7.92 5.94
C LEU A 102 4.45 -8.18 5.44
N ILE A 103 3.48 -8.01 6.31
CA ILE A 103 2.11 -7.69 5.90
C ILE A 103 1.94 -6.18 6.05
N GLN A 104 1.50 -5.51 4.99
CA GLN A 104 1.32 -4.06 4.97
C GLN A 104 -0.09 -3.71 4.53
N PHE A 105 -0.74 -2.89 5.33
CA PHE A 105 -2.02 -2.28 5.01
C PHE A 105 -1.81 -0.77 4.91
N LYS A 106 -2.21 -0.19 3.78
CA LYS A 106 -2.10 1.26 3.52
C LYS A 106 -3.47 1.84 3.22
N THR A 107 -3.73 3.03 3.74
CA THR A 107 -4.95 3.81 3.46
C THR A 107 -4.55 5.20 3.04
N GLN A 108 -5.19 5.73 2.00
CA GLN A 108 -4.92 7.09 1.54
C GLN A 108 -5.45 8.12 2.54
N ILE A 109 -4.67 9.18 2.74
CA ILE A 109 -5.09 10.36 3.49
C ILE A 109 -5.69 11.34 2.48
N ASP A 110 -6.97 11.69 2.65
CA ASP A 110 -7.61 12.70 1.82
C ASP A 110 -7.10 14.12 2.14
N ASN A 111 -7.14 15.02 1.14
CA ASN A 111 -6.80 16.44 1.25
C ASN A 111 -5.31 16.81 1.33
N VAL A 112 -4.41 15.96 0.88
CA VAL A 112 -2.98 16.28 0.78
C VAL A 112 -2.60 16.52 -0.68
N LYS A 113 -1.82 17.59 -0.96
CA LYS A 113 -1.31 17.91 -2.33
C LYS A 113 -0.27 16.91 -2.86
N ILE A 114 0.11 15.96 -2.03
CA ILE A 114 1.01 14.83 -2.31
C ILE A 114 0.30 13.56 -1.88
N ILE A 115 0.85 12.39 -2.26
CA ILE A 115 0.28 11.12 -1.81
C ILE A 115 0.61 10.94 -0.33
N GLY A 116 -0.42 11.09 0.51
CA GLY A 116 -0.33 10.77 1.93
C GLY A 116 -0.95 9.39 2.18
N MET A 117 -0.24 8.52 2.87
CA MET A 117 -0.71 7.18 3.22
C MET A 117 -0.46 6.90 4.69
N ASN A 118 -1.50 6.46 5.41
CA ASN A 118 -1.28 5.77 6.68
C ASN A 118 -0.81 4.36 6.38
N GLU A 119 0.26 3.94 7.00
CA GLU A 119 0.82 2.61 6.81
C GLU A 119 0.84 1.83 8.13
N PHE A 120 0.27 0.63 8.09
CA PHE A 120 0.22 -0.33 9.19
C PHE A 120 0.97 -1.59 8.78
N LYS A 121 1.86 -2.10 9.65
CA LYS A 121 2.74 -3.22 9.33
C LYS A 121 2.68 -4.31 10.39
N ILE A 122 2.86 -5.55 9.95
CA ILE A 122 3.22 -6.68 10.80
C ILE A 122 4.45 -7.33 10.18
N GLU A 123 5.53 -7.42 10.94
CA GLU A 123 6.70 -8.20 10.55
C GLU A 123 6.41 -9.69 10.75
N ILE A 124 6.86 -10.47 9.78
CA ILE A 124 6.69 -11.91 9.77
C ILE A 124 8.03 -12.52 10.15
N ASN A 125 8.02 -13.37 11.16
CA ASN A 125 9.23 -14.07 11.60
C ASN A 125 9.76 -14.99 10.48
N SER A 126 11.06 -15.15 10.39
CA SER A 126 11.73 -15.93 9.36
C SER A 126 11.29 -17.40 9.24
N GLY A 127 10.63 -17.96 10.26
CA GLY A 127 10.04 -19.30 10.24
C GLY A 127 8.59 -19.38 9.74
N ASP A 128 7.89 -18.23 9.61
CA ASP A 128 6.50 -18.18 9.14
C ASP A 128 6.50 -17.95 7.62
N THR A 129 6.40 -19.00 6.82
CA THR A 129 6.22 -18.90 5.37
C THR A 129 4.76 -19.10 4.99
N PHE A 130 4.25 -18.28 4.08
CA PHE A 130 2.92 -18.49 3.49
C PHE A 130 3.09 -19.25 2.18
N VAL A 131 2.68 -20.50 2.19
CA VAL A 131 2.69 -21.35 0.98
C VAL A 131 1.38 -21.17 0.22
N THR A 132 0.29 -20.90 0.96
CA THR A 132 -1.05 -20.73 0.40
C THR A 132 -1.72 -19.47 0.93
N TYR A 133 -2.70 -18.98 0.17
CA TYR A 133 -3.59 -17.92 0.61
C TYR A 133 -4.33 -18.23 1.94
N ARG A 134 -4.63 -19.51 2.19
CA ARG A 134 -5.22 -19.95 3.47
C ARG A 134 -4.27 -19.66 4.63
N ASP A 135 -2.97 -19.86 4.44
CA ASP A 135 -1.95 -19.61 5.47
C ASP A 135 -1.88 -18.12 5.80
N PHE A 136 -1.93 -17.26 4.79
CA PHE A 136 -1.98 -15.80 4.96
C PHE A 136 -3.20 -15.39 5.80
N LYS A 137 -4.42 -15.86 5.45
CA LYS A 137 -5.63 -15.58 6.23
C LYS A 137 -5.56 -16.10 7.66
N ASN A 138 -5.07 -17.31 7.84
CA ASN A 138 -4.88 -17.91 9.16
C ASN A 138 -3.90 -17.10 9.99
N TYR A 139 -2.81 -16.62 9.38
CA TYR A 139 -1.81 -15.80 10.09
C TYR A 139 -2.42 -14.47 10.57
N ILE A 140 -3.11 -13.74 9.71
CA ILE A 140 -3.78 -12.49 10.09
C ILE A 140 -4.78 -12.73 11.24
N ASN A 141 -5.50 -13.85 11.22
CA ASN A 141 -6.51 -14.17 12.21
C ASN A 141 -5.95 -14.81 13.51
N ARG A 142 -4.63 -15.05 13.64
CA ARG A 142 -4.03 -15.52 14.91
C ARG A 142 -4.33 -14.52 16.04
N SER A 143 -4.55 -15.03 17.24
CA SER A 143 -4.92 -14.20 18.40
C SER A 143 -3.93 -13.07 18.66
N LYS A 144 -2.61 -13.34 18.52
CA LYS A 144 -1.55 -12.33 18.69
C LYS A 144 -1.68 -11.16 17.70
N ASN A 145 -2.15 -11.41 16.47
CA ASN A 145 -2.26 -10.41 15.42
C ASN A 145 -3.58 -9.62 15.49
N LYS A 146 -4.64 -10.19 16.10
CA LYS A 146 -5.94 -9.52 16.29
C LYS A 146 -5.86 -8.26 17.13
N ASN A 147 -4.86 -8.16 17.99
CA ASN A 147 -4.60 -6.97 18.81
C ASN A 147 -3.76 -5.92 18.08
N SER A 148 -3.20 -6.24 16.91
CA SER A 148 -2.41 -5.29 16.13
C SER A 148 -3.28 -4.18 15.55
N GLU A 149 -2.70 -2.99 15.40
CA GLU A 149 -3.39 -1.87 14.76
C GLU A 149 -3.74 -2.19 13.30
N LEU A 150 -2.85 -2.89 12.58
CA LEU A 150 -3.14 -3.37 11.22
C LEU A 150 -4.45 -4.16 11.17
N TYR A 151 -4.64 -5.13 12.08
CA TYR A 151 -5.86 -5.95 12.08
C TYR A 151 -7.11 -5.13 12.36
N LYS A 152 -7.06 -4.22 13.35
CA LYS A 152 -8.18 -3.36 13.71
C LYS A 152 -8.58 -2.45 12.54
N GLN A 153 -7.59 -1.80 11.93
CA GLN A 153 -7.81 -0.92 10.78
C GLN A 153 -8.30 -1.69 9.56
N LEU A 154 -7.68 -2.81 9.21
CA LEU A 154 -8.09 -3.64 8.07
C LEU A 154 -9.55 -4.11 8.22
N ARG A 155 -9.94 -4.53 9.42
CA ARG A 155 -11.32 -4.98 9.72
C ARG A 155 -12.36 -3.88 9.56
N SER A 156 -12.01 -2.61 9.78
CA SER A 156 -12.93 -1.48 9.56
C SER A 156 -13.16 -1.22 8.06
N TYR A 157 -12.24 -1.64 7.21
CA TYR A 157 -12.33 -1.47 5.74
C TYR A 157 -12.99 -2.65 5.05
N VAL A 158 -12.74 -3.89 5.52
CA VAL A 158 -13.14 -5.10 4.81
C VAL A 158 -13.38 -6.28 5.74
N ASN A 159 -14.28 -7.19 5.34
CA ASN A 159 -14.39 -8.49 5.98
C ASN A 159 -13.18 -9.36 5.56
N ILE A 160 -12.28 -9.65 6.50
CA ILE A 160 -11.05 -10.39 6.25
C ILE A 160 -11.30 -11.79 5.66
N SER A 161 -12.44 -12.42 5.98
CA SER A 161 -12.79 -13.74 5.43
C SER A 161 -13.04 -13.72 3.91
N LYS A 162 -13.42 -12.55 3.36
CA LYS A 162 -13.69 -12.34 1.93
C LYS A 162 -12.48 -11.87 1.13
N LEU A 163 -11.31 -11.72 1.76
CA LEU A 163 -10.07 -11.36 1.04
C LEU A 163 -9.67 -12.52 0.12
N GLU A 164 -9.17 -12.18 -1.06
CA GLU A 164 -8.61 -13.11 -2.05
C GLU A 164 -7.35 -12.49 -2.68
N PRO A 165 -6.42 -13.31 -3.19
CA PRO A 165 -5.27 -12.80 -3.93
C PRO A 165 -5.72 -12.18 -5.25
N MET A 166 -5.27 -10.96 -5.52
CA MET A 166 -5.65 -10.19 -6.71
C MET A 166 -4.62 -10.34 -7.82
N PHE A 167 -3.35 -10.08 -7.52
CA PHE A 167 -2.23 -10.16 -8.44
C PHE A 167 -0.90 -10.11 -7.69
N LEU A 168 0.17 -10.50 -8.38
CA LEU A 168 1.54 -10.42 -7.93
C LEU A 168 2.24 -9.19 -8.52
N VAL A 169 3.18 -8.65 -7.76
CA VAL A 169 4.08 -7.59 -8.19
C VAL A 169 5.51 -8.00 -7.91
N THR A 170 6.36 -7.93 -8.93
CA THR A 170 7.81 -7.97 -8.77
C THR A 170 8.33 -6.55 -9.00
N GLN A 171 9.07 -6.00 -8.04
CA GLN A 171 9.59 -4.63 -8.12
C GLN A 171 11.09 -4.64 -7.89
N HIS A 172 11.84 -4.22 -8.91
CA HIS A 172 13.25 -3.89 -8.79
C HIS A 172 13.40 -2.43 -8.42
N ARG A 173 14.12 -2.13 -7.35
CA ARG A 173 14.29 -0.77 -6.82
C ARG A 173 15.77 -0.41 -6.73
N ASP A 174 16.15 0.67 -7.39
CA ASP A 174 17.38 1.42 -7.11
C ASP A 174 17.03 2.63 -6.26
N ARG A 175 17.65 2.72 -5.08
CA ARG A 175 17.38 3.78 -4.13
C ARG A 175 18.59 4.69 -3.96
N PHE A 176 18.34 6.01 -3.91
CA PHE A 176 19.32 7.03 -3.68
C PHE A 176 18.90 7.88 -2.48
N TYR A 177 19.83 8.12 -1.58
CA TYR A 177 19.64 9.02 -0.45
C TYR A 177 20.29 10.36 -0.76
N LEU A 178 19.56 11.45 -0.54
CA LEU A 178 20.10 12.80 -0.56
C LEU A 178 20.43 13.19 0.87
N GLN A 179 21.73 13.25 1.14
CA GLN A 179 22.27 13.56 2.45
C GLN A 179 22.77 15.01 2.49
N ASP A 180 22.49 15.71 3.59
CA ASP A 180 23.06 17.02 3.89
C ASP A 180 24.56 16.93 4.24
N ASN A 181 25.15 18.05 4.60
CA ASN A 181 26.57 18.15 4.97
C ASN A 181 26.94 17.34 6.23
N ASP A 182 25.98 17.09 7.10
CA ASP A 182 26.15 16.30 8.33
C ASP A 182 25.94 14.80 8.08
N GLY A 183 25.66 14.39 6.83
CA GLY A 183 25.40 13.01 6.44
C GLY A 183 23.99 12.53 6.78
N LYS A 184 23.09 13.43 7.20
CA LYS A 184 21.70 13.10 7.49
C LYS A 184 20.91 12.99 6.19
N THR A 185 20.20 11.87 5.99
CA THR A 185 19.31 11.70 4.83
C THR A 185 18.10 12.61 4.99
N ILE A 186 17.91 13.53 4.04
CA ILE A 186 16.76 14.45 3.97
C ILE A 186 15.68 13.90 3.04
N TYR A 187 16.09 13.44 1.86
CA TYR A 187 15.17 12.88 0.85
C TYR A 187 15.64 11.51 0.39
N THR A 188 14.69 10.71 -0.01
CA THR A 188 14.92 9.41 -0.65
C THR A 188 14.30 9.43 -2.04
N ILE A 189 15.06 8.97 -3.03
CA ILE A 189 14.60 8.83 -4.40
C ILE A 189 14.71 7.37 -4.80
N SER A 190 13.61 6.80 -5.23
CA SER A 190 13.53 5.39 -5.63
C SER A 190 13.15 5.29 -7.10
N PHE A 191 13.95 4.59 -7.88
CA PHE A 191 13.66 4.22 -9.26
C PHE A 191 13.15 2.78 -9.29
N ASP A 192 11.86 2.63 -9.57
CA ASP A 192 11.16 1.36 -9.50
C ASP A 192 10.78 0.86 -10.91
N GLU A 193 11.29 -0.31 -11.25
CA GLU A 193 10.77 -1.12 -12.33
C GLU A 193 9.81 -2.15 -11.73
N VAL A 194 8.52 -2.02 -12.08
CA VAL A 194 7.42 -2.77 -11.47
C VAL A 194 6.78 -3.67 -12.51
N ILE A 195 6.74 -4.97 -12.25
CA ILE A 195 6.09 -5.97 -13.11
C ILE A 195 4.84 -6.48 -12.40
N TYR A 196 3.67 -6.13 -12.92
CA TYR A 196 2.38 -6.66 -12.50
C TYR A 196 2.09 -7.97 -13.20
N SER A 197 1.67 -9.01 -12.45
CA SER A 197 1.40 -10.33 -12.98
C SER A 197 0.09 -10.91 -12.45
N LYS A 198 -0.78 -11.37 -13.36
CA LYS A 198 -1.97 -12.15 -13.03
C LYS A 198 -2.16 -13.24 -14.07
N GLN A 199 -2.07 -14.50 -13.65
CA GLN A 199 -2.07 -15.64 -14.57
C GLN A 199 -0.98 -15.48 -15.65
N LEU A 200 -1.35 -15.49 -16.94
CA LEU A 200 -0.42 -15.30 -18.06
C LEU A 200 -0.17 -13.83 -18.42
N LEU A 201 -0.96 -12.92 -17.87
CA LEU A 201 -0.82 -11.49 -18.17
C LEU A 201 0.30 -10.88 -17.34
N LYS A 202 1.22 -10.17 -18.02
CA LYS A 202 2.30 -9.38 -17.40
C LYS A 202 2.29 -7.97 -17.97
N LYS A 203 2.48 -6.97 -17.12
CA LYS A 203 2.59 -5.55 -17.51
C LYS A 203 3.71 -4.89 -16.74
N THR A 204 4.62 -4.24 -17.47
CA THR A 204 5.71 -3.46 -16.87
C THR A 204 5.25 -2.01 -16.65
N TYR A 205 5.74 -1.42 -15.56
CA TYR A 205 5.47 -0.05 -15.18
C TYR A 205 6.73 0.54 -14.53
N PHE A 206 7.11 1.74 -14.97
CA PHE A 206 8.22 2.48 -14.40
C PHE A 206 7.68 3.63 -13.58
N VAL A 207 8.22 3.83 -12.38
CA VAL A 207 7.85 4.94 -11.51
C VAL A 207 9.06 5.41 -10.72
N ILE A 208 9.12 6.70 -10.47
CA ILE A 208 10.13 7.32 -9.62
C ILE A 208 9.40 7.88 -8.42
N GLU A 209 9.77 7.44 -7.23
CA GLU A 209 9.21 7.91 -5.96
C GLU A 209 10.19 8.83 -5.27
N PHE A 210 9.70 9.98 -4.83
CA PHE A 210 10.44 10.96 -4.06
C PHE A 210 9.79 11.06 -2.70
N GLU A 211 10.52 10.72 -1.66
CA GLU A 211 10.03 10.64 -0.28
C GLU A 211 10.85 11.57 0.62
N THR A 212 10.19 12.24 1.56
CA THR A 212 10.86 12.89 2.68
C THR A 212 11.31 11.83 3.67
N ASN A 213 12.39 12.11 4.42
CA ASN A 213 12.84 11.18 5.46
C ASN A 213 11.80 11.03 6.56
N GLU A 214 11.39 9.80 6.83
CA GLU A 214 10.35 9.46 7.81
C GLU A 214 10.66 9.92 9.21
N THR A 215 11.91 9.73 9.66
CA THR A 215 12.34 10.12 11.02
C THR A 215 12.27 11.63 11.18
N ILE A 216 12.63 12.38 10.13
CA ILE A 216 12.53 13.84 10.14
C ILE A 216 11.05 14.24 10.18
N MET A 217 10.20 13.62 9.33
CA MET A 217 8.78 13.92 9.29
C MET A 217 8.05 13.59 10.60
N ALA A 218 8.41 12.48 11.24
CA ALA A 218 7.82 12.07 12.52
C ALA A 218 8.17 13.02 13.69
N SER A 219 9.31 13.69 13.62
CA SER A 219 9.79 14.64 14.66
C SER A 219 9.54 16.11 14.29
N ALA A 220 9.14 16.42 13.05
CA ALA A 220 8.91 17.78 12.58
C ALA A 220 7.59 18.34 13.11
N ASP A 221 7.59 19.62 13.46
CA ASP A 221 6.35 20.35 13.63
C ASP A 221 5.66 20.57 12.27
N LYS A 222 4.43 21.08 12.29
CA LYS A 222 3.66 21.29 11.07
C LYS A 222 4.34 22.25 10.09
N ILE A 223 4.99 23.30 10.57
CA ILE A 223 5.65 24.31 9.72
C ILE A 223 6.83 23.68 8.99
N THR A 224 7.68 22.95 9.72
CA THR A 224 8.82 22.22 9.16
C THR A 224 8.38 21.15 8.17
N SER A 225 7.32 20.41 8.49
CA SER A 225 6.72 19.40 7.61
C SER A 225 6.22 20.01 6.30
N ASP A 226 5.45 21.10 6.36
CA ASP A 226 4.93 21.81 5.19
C ASP A 226 6.08 22.40 4.33
N ALA A 227 7.14 22.90 4.96
CA ALA A 227 8.33 23.41 4.27
C ALA A 227 9.06 22.28 3.52
N LEU A 228 9.28 21.12 4.15
CA LEU A 228 9.93 19.96 3.52
C LEU A 228 9.12 19.44 2.31
N VAL A 229 7.78 19.38 2.45
CA VAL A 229 6.88 18.99 1.37
C VAL A 229 6.94 19.99 0.21
N LYS A 230 6.95 21.29 0.51
CA LYS A 230 7.07 22.34 -0.50
C LYS A 230 8.41 22.24 -1.24
N SER A 231 9.51 22.12 -0.51
CA SER A 231 10.86 21.94 -1.05
C SER A 231 10.94 20.70 -1.93
N LEU A 232 10.37 19.54 -1.51
CA LEU A 232 10.32 18.34 -2.34
C LEU A 232 9.54 18.56 -3.64
N ASN A 233 8.42 19.30 -3.60
CA ASN A 233 7.65 19.65 -4.80
C ASN A 233 8.46 20.49 -5.77
N GLU A 234 9.17 21.50 -5.28
CA GLU A 234 10.01 22.40 -6.10
C GLU A 234 11.20 21.63 -6.67
N PHE A 235 11.80 20.72 -5.89
CA PHE A 235 12.86 19.84 -6.37
C PHE A 235 12.41 19.00 -7.58
N VAL A 236 11.24 18.37 -7.47
CA VAL A 236 10.68 17.53 -8.54
C VAL A 236 10.31 18.35 -9.76
N LEU A 237 9.79 19.58 -9.59
CA LEU A 237 9.50 20.49 -10.70
C LEU A 237 10.77 20.87 -11.45
N ASN A 238 11.87 21.12 -10.74
CA ASN A 238 13.17 21.47 -11.35
C ASN A 238 13.83 20.29 -12.08
N LEU A 239 13.46 19.04 -11.74
CA LEU A 239 13.97 17.87 -12.47
C LEU A 239 13.30 17.66 -13.84
N ASP A 240 12.07 18.15 -14.01
CA ASP A 240 11.28 18.01 -15.23
C ASP A 240 10.62 19.34 -15.60
N GLU A 241 11.43 20.30 -16.05
CA GLU A 241 10.96 21.61 -16.47
C GLU A 241 9.81 21.48 -17.49
N GLY A 242 8.62 21.91 -17.07
CA GLY A 242 7.41 21.90 -17.91
C GLY A 242 6.73 20.54 -18.11
N ASN A 243 7.01 19.53 -17.29
CA ASN A 243 6.44 18.18 -17.41
C ASN A 243 6.66 17.54 -18.79
N VAL A 244 7.84 17.75 -19.37
CA VAL A 244 8.16 17.30 -20.73
C VAL A 244 8.43 15.78 -20.75
N LEU A 245 9.10 15.26 -19.74
CA LEU A 245 9.61 13.88 -19.71
C LEU A 245 8.75 12.94 -18.83
N PHE A 246 8.04 13.51 -17.86
CA PHE A 246 7.32 12.75 -16.84
C PHE A 246 5.90 13.28 -16.66
N ASN A 247 5.00 12.40 -16.15
CA ASN A 247 3.68 12.76 -15.66
C ASN A 247 3.65 12.56 -14.14
N ARG A 248 3.05 13.48 -13.40
CA ARG A 248 2.74 13.21 -11.99
C ARG A 248 1.64 12.17 -11.88
N THR A 249 1.81 11.23 -10.99
CA THR A 249 0.78 10.22 -10.68
C THR A 249 0.47 10.24 -9.19
N TYR A 250 -0.81 10.10 -8.88
CA TYR A 250 -1.33 10.02 -7.51
C TYR A 250 -1.88 8.63 -7.19
N ASP A 251 -1.83 7.74 -8.16
CA ASP A 251 -2.29 6.37 -7.98
C ASP A 251 -1.31 5.56 -7.11
N SER A 252 -1.82 4.79 -6.17
CA SER A 252 -1.03 3.79 -5.48
C SER A 252 -0.58 2.68 -6.45
N LYS A 253 0.52 1.97 -6.16
CA LYS A 253 0.93 0.82 -6.98
C LYS A 253 -0.18 -0.23 -7.11
N TYR A 254 -1.02 -0.38 -6.08
CA TYR A 254 -2.20 -1.24 -6.14
C TYR A 254 -3.20 -0.77 -7.19
N ALA A 255 -3.55 0.51 -7.18
CA ALA A 255 -4.48 1.10 -8.14
C ALA A 255 -3.96 1.01 -9.58
N VAL A 256 -2.66 1.28 -9.78
CA VAL A 256 -2.01 1.10 -11.09
C VAL A 256 -2.10 -0.36 -11.56
N GLY A 257 -1.85 -1.32 -10.66
CA GLY A 257 -1.95 -2.75 -10.97
C GLY A 257 -3.35 -3.17 -11.41
N ILE A 258 -4.38 -2.76 -10.69
CA ILE A 258 -5.79 -3.00 -11.06
C ILE A 258 -6.07 -2.47 -12.47
N LYS A 259 -5.70 -1.21 -12.76
CA LYS A 259 -5.92 -0.56 -14.05
C LYS A 259 -5.13 -1.25 -15.20
N LYS A 260 -3.83 -1.49 -15.01
CA LYS A 260 -2.95 -2.07 -16.05
C LYS A 260 -3.29 -3.54 -16.37
N LEU A 261 -3.78 -4.28 -15.39
CA LEU A 261 -4.21 -5.67 -15.58
C LEU A 261 -5.68 -5.80 -16.01
N GLY A 262 -6.43 -4.70 -16.10
CA GLY A 262 -7.85 -4.71 -16.47
C GLY A 262 -8.68 -5.56 -15.50
N ILE A 263 -8.40 -5.45 -14.21
CA ILE A 263 -9.13 -6.24 -13.21
C ILE A 263 -10.43 -5.53 -12.88
N GLU A 264 -11.53 -6.02 -13.45
CA GLU A 264 -12.87 -5.53 -13.14
C GLU A 264 -13.39 -6.15 -11.84
N PRO A 265 -14.17 -5.40 -11.03
CA PRO A 265 -14.89 -5.97 -9.91
C PRO A 265 -15.84 -7.03 -10.45
N LYS A 266 -15.80 -8.23 -9.88
CA LYS A 266 -16.84 -9.20 -10.17
C LYS A 266 -18.14 -8.62 -9.65
N THR A 267 -19.02 -8.19 -10.53
CA THR A 267 -20.40 -7.91 -10.15
C THR A 267 -20.92 -9.18 -9.47
N GLU A 268 -21.32 -9.09 -8.20
CA GLU A 268 -22.21 -10.13 -7.64
C GLU A 268 -23.30 -10.25 -8.69
N ASN A 269 -23.52 -11.46 -9.20
CA ASN A 269 -24.42 -11.67 -10.31
C ASN A 269 -25.76 -11.05 -9.96
N ILE A 270 -25.94 -9.77 -10.33
CA ILE A 270 -27.24 -9.08 -10.21
C ILE A 270 -28.33 -9.95 -10.81
N ILE A 271 -27.98 -10.71 -11.85
CA ILE A 271 -28.86 -11.71 -12.47
C ILE A 271 -29.20 -12.85 -11.49
N GLU A 272 -28.24 -13.39 -10.71
CA GLU A 272 -28.54 -14.41 -9.69
C GLU A 272 -29.39 -13.85 -8.56
N ILE A 273 -29.09 -12.64 -8.09
CA ILE A 273 -29.90 -11.96 -7.07
C ILE A 273 -31.30 -11.70 -7.59
N ILE A 274 -31.43 -11.21 -8.83
CA ILE A 274 -32.72 -11.00 -9.49
C ILE A 274 -33.46 -12.34 -9.66
N LEU A 275 -32.80 -13.41 -10.09
CA LEU A 275 -33.41 -14.74 -10.22
C LEU A 275 -33.86 -15.31 -8.87
N ILE A 276 -33.07 -15.12 -7.80
CA ILE A 276 -33.47 -15.51 -6.44
C ILE A 276 -34.68 -14.69 -5.97
N PHE A 277 -34.70 -13.37 -6.22
CA PHE A 277 -35.87 -12.55 -5.91
C PHE A 277 -37.12 -12.98 -6.70
N PHE A 278 -36.99 -13.27 -8.00
CA PHE A 278 -38.09 -13.78 -8.81
C PHE A 278 -38.56 -15.15 -8.34
N ALA A 279 -37.66 -16.07 -7.96
CA ALA A 279 -38.01 -17.36 -7.41
C ALA A 279 -38.74 -17.22 -6.06
N LEU A 280 -38.27 -16.40 -5.15
CA LEU A 280 -38.93 -16.12 -3.87
C LEU A 280 -40.30 -15.46 -4.06
N PHE A 281 -40.39 -14.50 -4.97
CA PHE A 281 -41.66 -13.84 -5.30
C PHE A 281 -42.68 -14.82 -5.91
N SER A 282 -42.25 -15.71 -6.78
CA SER A 282 -43.08 -16.76 -7.35
C SER A 282 -43.60 -17.74 -6.29
N ILE A 283 -42.76 -18.12 -5.34
CA ILE A 283 -43.16 -18.97 -4.20
C ILE A 283 -44.22 -18.24 -3.34
N ILE A 284 -44.03 -16.97 -3.03
CA ILE A 284 -44.99 -16.18 -2.27
C ILE A 284 -46.36 -16.11 -3.00
N LEU A 285 -46.33 -15.87 -4.31
CA LEU A 285 -47.56 -15.86 -5.12
C LEU A 285 -48.28 -17.22 -5.10
N LEU A 286 -47.54 -18.33 -5.21
CA LEU A 286 -48.12 -19.68 -5.18
C LEU A 286 -48.83 -20.00 -3.86
N PHE A 287 -48.34 -19.47 -2.74
CA PHE A 287 -48.96 -19.67 -1.41
C PHE A 287 -50.04 -18.66 -1.06
N CYS A 288 -49.82 -17.38 -1.45
CA CYS A 288 -50.78 -16.33 -1.07
C CYS A 288 -52.03 -16.27 -1.95
N VAL A 289 -51.92 -16.52 -3.27
CA VAL A 289 -53.08 -16.47 -4.17
C VAL A 289 -54.17 -17.51 -3.81
N PRO A 290 -53.86 -18.78 -3.53
CA PRO A 290 -54.86 -19.75 -3.08
C PRO A 290 -55.51 -19.38 -1.75
N MET A 291 -54.75 -18.78 -0.86
CA MET A 291 -55.22 -18.37 0.48
C MET A 291 -56.25 -17.22 0.35
N PHE A 292 -56.00 -16.23 -0.50
CA PHE A 292 -56.96 -15.17 -0.81
C PHE A 292 -58.21 -15.68 -1.51
N TYR A 293 -58.08 -16.70 -2.36
CA TYR A 293 -59.24 -17.32 -3.01
C TYR A 293 -60.13 -18.09 -2.05
N ARG A 294 -59.54 -18.79 -1.07
CA ARG A 294 -60.31 -19.50 0.02
C ARG A 294 -61.02 -18.53 0.93
N ILE A 295 -60.42 -17.39 1.28
CA ILE A 295 -61.05 -16.37 2.12
C ILE A 295 -62.26 -15.76 1.39
N LYS A 296 -62.19 -15.52 0.09
CA LYS A 296 -63.27 -14.91 -0.70
C LYS A 296 -64.45 -15.87 -0.90
N VAL A 297 -64.24 -17.19 -0.94
CA VAL A 297 -65.28 -18.19 -1.08
C VAL A 297 -66.03 -18.40 0.21
N ASN A 298 -65.37 -18.34 1.39
CA ASN A 298 -66.01 -18.50 2.69
C ASN A 298 -66.82 -17.27 3.17
N HIS A 299 -66.71 -16.12 2.50
CA HIS A 299 -67.53 -14.94 2.76
C HIS A 299 -68.82 -14.85 1.93
N LYS A 300 -69.11 -15.83 1.05
CA LYS A 300 -70.28 -15.89 0.21
C LYS A 300 -71.29 -16.99 0.53
N MET A 301 -71.11 -17.68 1.69
CA MET A 301 -72.11 -18.60 2.21
C MET A 301 -72.83 -18.00 3.45
#